data_deae6704138b1716a3934630810a1429
#
_entry.id   deae6704138b1716a3934630810a1429
#
_cell.length_a   1.000
_cell.length_b   1.000
_cell.length_c   1.000
_cell.angle_alpha   90.00
_cell.angle_beta   90.00
_cell.angle_gamma   90.00
#
_symmetry.space_group_name_H-M   'P 1'
#
loop_
_entity.id
_entity.type
_entity.pdbx_description
1 polymer ?
#
loop_
_entity_poly.entity_id
_entity_poly.type
_entity_poly.pdbx_seq_one_letter_code
_entity_poly.pdbx_strand_id
1 'polypeptide(L)'
;TSIVQSKLEYTLEKARERRSTEVLFFNDLVCTNSGANLDLMKVIHQSVLNQCEGFYVEYQPVVTSKDGTIVGAEALVRWKREPYGVVSPGMFIDWLENDPSMYELGNFVLETALRDGLKFLAANPRFFVNVNVSAKQLERKSFCKVVLKLLDDVQYPANHLCLEITERCGSLPQSVIKETVLFLKKFGIKFAIDDYGTGSASSSMALNLPVDEIKIDMSFIRDIIENKK
;
A
#
# COMPACT_ATOMS: atom_id res chain seq x y z
N THR A 1 21.63 -12.74 -0.91
CA THR A 1 21.38 -12.73 0.57
C THR A 1 20.04 -12.11 0.91
N SER A 2 19.60 -11.01 0.27
CA SER A 2 18.30 -10.36 0.52
C SER A 2 17.11 -11.29 0.26
N ILE A 3 17.12 -12.04 -0.85
CA ILE A 3 16.04 -12.98 -1.22
C ILE A 3 15.85 -14.07 -0.16
N VAL A 4 16.93 -14.60 0.41
CA VAL A 4 16.84 -15.64 1.45
C VAL A 4 16.23 -15.05 2.73
N GLN A 5 16.60 -13.84 3.08
CA GLN A 5 16.05 -13.14 4.24
C GLN A 5 14.56 -12.87 4.06
N SER A 6 14.13 -12.33 2.93
CA SER A 6 12.71 -12.08 2.63
C SER A 6 11.87 -13.37 2.67
N LYS A 7 12.41 -14.48 2.15
CA LYS A 7 11.75 -15.79 2.24
C LYS A 7 11.57 -16.26 3.68
N LEU A 8 12.61 -16.07 4.51
CA LEU A 8 12.58 -16.46 5.92
C LEU A 8 11.57 -15.62 6.70
N GLU A 9 11.58 -14.30 6.49
CA GLU A 9 10.64 -13.37 7.13
C GLU A 9 9.20 -13.69 6.77
N TYR A 10 8.90 -13.88 5.47
CA TYR A 10 7.58 -14.30 5.00
C TYR A 10 7.12 -15.62 5.64
N THR A 11 8.00 -16.64 5.67
CA THR A 11 7.67 -17.95 6.25
C THR A 11 7.39 -17.84 7.75
N LEU A 12 8.16 -17.01 8.47
CA LEU A 12 7.99 -16.76 9.90
C LEU A 12 6.66 -16.05 10.20
N GLU A 13 6.30 -15.08 9.38
CA GLU A 13 5.02 -14.36 9.51
C GLU A 13 3.84 -15.32 9.33
N LYS A 14 3.86 -16.13 8.26
CA LYS A 14 2.81 -17.13 8.02
C LYS A 14 2.76 -18.23 9.10
N ALA A 15 3.88 -18.58 9.69
CA ALA A 15 3.91 -19.50 10.84
C ALA A 15 3.21 -18.89 12.07
N ARG A 16 3.43 -17.60 12.33
CA ARG A 16 2.76 -16.86 13.42
C ARG A 16 1.26 -16.75 13.21
N GLU A 17 0.82 -16.42 11.99
CA GLU A 17 -0.61 -16.34 11.63
C GLU A 17 -1.33 -17.68 11.85
N ARG A 18 -0.73 -18.79 11.43
CA ARG A 18 -1.32 -20.14 11.54
C ARG A 18 -1.36 -20.67 12.96
N ARG A 19 -0.64 -20.06 13.90
CA ARG A 19 -0.51 -20.54 15.31
C ARG A 19 -0.22 -22.03 15.41
N SER A 20 0.45 -22.60 14.40
CA SER A 20 0.77 -24.01 14.29
C SER A 20 2.14 -24.29 14.91
N THR A 21 2.31 -25.47 15.48
CA THR A 21 3.60 -26.00 15.94
C THR A 21 4.33 -26.79 14.84
N GLU A 22 3.77 -26.83 13.63
CA GLU A 22 4.35 -27.52 12.48
C GLU A 22 5.52 -26.74 11.88
N VAL A 23 6.48 -27.49 11.32
CA VAL A 23 7.57 -26.88 10.52
C VAL A 23 6.99 -26.44 9.19
N LEU A 24 7.08 -25.13 8.89
CA LEU A 24 6.65 -24.58 7.63
C LEU A 24 7.85 -24.36 6.72
N PHE A 25 7.75 -24.83 5.49
CA PHE A 25 8.73 -24.56 4.44
C PHE A 25 8.17 -23.44 3.54
N PHE A 26 9.04 -22.50 3.15
CA PHE A 26 8.67 -21.42 2.23
C PHE A 26 8.03 -21.98 0.95
N ASN A 27 8.60 -23.04 0.39
CA ASN A 27 8.08 -23.67 -0.81
C ASN A 27 6.64 -24.18 -0.64
N ASP A 28 6.30 -24.74 0.52
CA ASP A 28 4.94 -25.27 0.78
C ASP A 28 3.93 -24.13 0.93
N LEU A 29 4.34 -22.99 1.46
CA LEU A 29 3.49 -21.80 1.60
C LEU A 29 3.18 -21.13 0.26
N VAL A 30 4.15 -21.15 -0.64
CA VAL A 30 4.03 -20.57 -1.97
C VAL A 30 3.50 -21.60 -2.98
N CYS A 31 3.75 -22.89 -2.75
CA CYS A 31 3.41 -24.00 -3.62
C CYS A 31 2.05 -24.64 -3.35
N THR A 32 1.22 -24.12 -2.48
CA THR A 32 -0.19 -24.56 -2.43
C THR A 32 -0.91 -24.34 -3.76
N ASN A 33 -0.26 -23.66 -4.72
CA ASN A 33 -0.63 -23.61 -6.13
C ASN A 33 0.61 -23.47 -7.03
N SER A 34 1.41 -24.57 -7.16
CA SER A 34 2.44 -24.78 -8.21
C SER A 34 3.78 -24.03 -8.04
N GLY A 35 4.89 -24.73 -8.37
CA GLY A 35 6.26 -24.18 -8.51
C GLY A 35 6.40 -22.99 -9.45
N ALA A 36 5.37 -22.69 -10.24
CA ALA A 36 5.18 -21.48 -11.02
C ALA A 36 5.24 -20.19 -10.18
N ASN A 37 4.90 -20.23 -8.88
CA ASN A 37 4.84 -19.04 -8.03
C ASN A 37 6.23 -18.48 -7.66
N LEU A 38 7.22 -19.34 -7.43
CA LEU A 38 8.59 -18.89 -7.07
C LEU A 38 9.30 -18.19 -8.22
N ASP A 39 9.13 -18.69 -9.44
CA ASP A 39 9.71 -18.07 -10.61
C ASP A 39 8.97 -16.78 -10.95
N LEU A 40 7.66 -16.74 -10.79
CA LEU A 40 6.88 -15.51 -10.90
C LEU A 40 7.36 -14.44 -9.89
N MET A 41 7.57 -14.79 -8.62
CA MET A 41 8.07 -13.84 -7.61
C MET A 41 9.46 -13.30 -7.95
N LYS A 42 10.36 -14.17 -8.47
CA LYS A 42 11.67 -13.70 -8.96
C LYS A 42 11.54 -12.71 -10.11
N VAL A 43 10.65 -12.99 -11.06
CA VAL A 43 10.40 -12.12 -12.21
C VAL A 43 9.80 -10.79 -11.76
N ILE A 44 8.85 -10.80 -10.83
CA ILE A 44 8.26 -9.57 -10.26
C ILE A 44 9.32 -8.75 -9.52
N HIS A 45 10.12 -9.39 -8.65
CA HIS A 45 11.23 -8.71 -7.97
C HIS A 45 12.23 -8.10 -8.96
N GLN A 46 12.61 -8.85 -9.99
CA GLN A 46 13.50 -8.33 -11.03
C GLN A 46 12.85 -7.17 -11.81
N SER A 47 11.54 -7.20 -12.03
CA SER A 47 10.79 -6.11 -12.64
C SER A 47 10.86 -4.83 -11.81
N VAL A 48 10.76 -4.92 -10.48
CA VAL A 48 10.93 -3.76 -9.60
C VAL A 48 12.34 -3.18 -9.75
N LEU A 49 13.37 -4.03 -9.73
CA LEU A 49 14.78 -3.61 -9.88
C LEU A 49 15.06 -3.01 -11.26
N ASN A 50 14.32 -3.42 -12.29
CA ASN A 50 14.36 -2.90 -13.65
C ASN A 50 13.39 -1.72 -13.83
N GLN A 51 13.45 -0.73 -12.97
CA GLN A 51 12.64 0.49 -13.05
C GLN A 51 11.12 0.22 -13.07
N CYS A 52 10.67 -0.78 -12.30
CA CYS A 52 9.26 -1.20 -12.21
C CYS A 52 8.66 -1.63 -13.57
N GLU A 53 9.45 -2.33 -14.40
CA GLU A 53 9.02 -2.85 -15.71
C GLU A 53 7.75 -3.71 -15.57
N GLY A 54 6.70 -3.38 -16.33
CA GLY A 54 5.42 -4.06 -16.31
C GLY A 54 4.47 -3.63 -15.18
N PHE A 55 4.94 -2.80 -14.24
CA PHE A 55 4.06 -2.17 -13.26
C PHE A 55 3.34 -0.97 -13.85
N TYR A 56 2.10 -0.78 -13.44
CA TYR A 56 1.26 0.36 -13.77
C TYR A 56 0.25 0.62 -12.65
N VAL A 57 -0.47 1.72 -12.71
CA VAL A 57 -1.44 2.12 -11.71
C VAL A 57 -2.83 2.16 -12.33
N GLU A 58 -3.80 1.55 -11.65
CA GLU A 58 -5.22 1.72 -11.89
C GLU A 58 -5.82 2.61 -10.80
N TYR A 59 -6.96 3.23 -11.08
CA TYR A 59 -7.57 4.17 -10.17
C TYR A 59 -8.99 3.72 -9.82
N GLN A 60 -9.23 3.49 -8.53
CA GLN A 60 -10.57 3.20 -8.01
C GLN A 60 -11.22 4.51 -7.57
N PRO A 61 -12.37 4.91 -8.15
CA PRO A 61 -13.01 6.17 -7.81
C PRO A 61 -13.47 6.22 -6.35
N VAL A 62 -13.24 7.37 -5.70
CA VAL A 62 -13.85 7.74 -4.43
C VAL A 62 -15.01 8.70 -4.71
N VAL A 63 -16.19 8.34 -4.22
CA VAL A 63 -17.42 9.08 -4.47
C VAL A 63 -18.05 9.59 -3.16
N THR A 64 -18.76 10.70 -3.26
CA THR A 64 -19.57 11.20 -2.13
C THR A 64 -20.76 10.27 -1.89
N SER A 65 -21.10 10.01 -0.64
CA SER A 65 -22.29 9.22 -0.27
C SER A 65 -23.60 9.93 -0.59
N LYS A 66 -23.56 11.26 -0.75
CA LYS A 66 -24.75 12.10 -0.95
C LYS A 66 -25.33 11.95 -2.35
N ASP A 67 -24.51 11.99 -3.37
CA ASP A 67 -24.93 12.13 -4.76
C ASP A 67 -24.09 11.30 -5.76
N GLY A 68 -23.12 10.51 -5.27
CA GLY A 68 -22.24 9.69 -6.11
C GLY A 68 -21.22 10.49 -6.92
N THR A 69 -21.01 11.77 -6.61
CA THR A 69 -20.02 12.61 -7.30
C THR A 69 -18.61 12.08 -7.02
N ILE A 70 -17.80 11.89 -8.07
CA ILE A 70 -16.39 11.50 -7.93
C ILE A 70 -15.61 12.68 -7.36
N VAL A 71 -14.96 12.46 -6.22
CA VAL A 71 -14.16 13.48 -5.50
C VAL A 71 -12.68 13.13 -5.41
N GLY A 72 -12.32 11.89 -5.72
CA GLY A 72 -10.96 11.40 -5.67
C GLY A 72 -10.84 10.00 -6.27
N ALA A 73 -9.65 9.44 -6.17
CA ALA A 73 -9.41 8.04 -6.50
C ALA A 73 -8.26 7.46 -5.68
N GLU A 74 -8.34 6.17 -5.39
CA GLU A 74 -7.24 5.39 -4.85
C GLU A 74 -6.38 4.83 -5.97
N ALA A 75 -5.06 5.04 -5.85
CA ALA A 75 -4.05 4.53 -6.77
C ALA A 75 -3.67 3.10 -6.40
N LEU A 76 -4.01 2.17 -7.25
CA LEU A 76 -3.84 0.74 -7.04
C LEU A 76 -2.82 0.16 -8.00
N VAL A 77 -1.71 -0.33 -7.47
CA VAL A 77 -0.65 -0.95 -8.28
C VAL A 77 -1.15 -2.21 -8.98
N ARG A 78 -0.72 -2.39 -10.23
CA ARG A 78 -0.94 -3.59 -11.05
C ARG A 78 0.37 -4.00 -11.68
N TRP A 79 0.48 -5.28 -12.01
CA TRP A 79 1.62 -5.80 -12.75
C TRP A 79 1.14 -6.69 -13.89
N LYS A 80 1.73 -6.47 -15.08
CA LYS A 80 1.42 -7.24 -16.28
C LYS A 80 2.70 -7.55 -17.04
N ARG A 81 2.91 -8.81 -17.36
CA ARG A 81 4.05 -9.25 -18.19
C ARG A 81 3.75 -10.60 -18.82
N GLU A 82 4.11 -10.75 -20.08
CA GLU A 82 4.05 -12.07 -20.73
C GLU A 82 5.13 -13.02 -20.15
N PRO A 83 4.85 -14.32 -19.99
CA PRO A 83 3.60 -15.02 -20.33
C PRO A 83 2.52 -15.00 -19.22
N TYR A 84 2.73 -14.26 -18.14
CA TYR A 84 1.90 -14.31 -16.92
C TYR A 84 0.58 -13.52 -17.04
N GLY A 85 0.48 -12.61 -18.02
CA GLY A 85 -0.65 -11.71 -18.11
C GLY A 85 -0.72 -10.71 -16.95
N VAL A 86 -1.94 -10.33 -16.55
CA VAL A 86 -2.18 -9.47 -15.38
C VAL A 86 -2.17 -10.31 -14.10
N VAL A 87 -1.29 -9.98 -13.17
CA VAL A 87 -1.17 -10.65 -11.87
C VAL A 87 -1.80 -9.79 -10.78
N SER A 88 -2.65 -10.41 -9.96
CA SER A 88 -3.33 -9.72 -8.85
C SER A 88 -2.32 -9.22 -7.81
N PRO A 89 -2.48 -7.99 -7.29
CA PRO A 89 -1.63 -7.45 -6.22
C PRO A 89 -1.52 -8.35 -4.99
N GLY A 90 -2.61 -8.98 -4.56
CA GLY A 90 -2.60 -9.93 -3.44
C GLY A 90 -1.68 -11.14 -3.62
N MET A 91 -1.22 -11.42 -4.84
CA MET A 91 -0.26 -12.49 -5.09
C MET A 91 1.19 -12.07 -4.85
N PHE A 92 1.52 -10.77 -4.90
CA PHE A 92 2.90 -10.30 -4.81
C PHE A 92 3.17 -9.25 -3.73
N ILE A 93 2.16 -8.47 -3.33
CA ILE A 93 2.35 -7.41 -2.33
C ILE A 93 2.78 -7.99 -0.99
N ASP A 94 2.10 -9.03 -0.48
CA ASP A 94 2.43 -9.66 0.80
C ASP A 94 3.89 -10.17 0.84
N TRP A 95 4.40 -10.60 -0.31
CA TRP A 95 5.78 -11.03 -0.43
C TRP A 95 6.75 -9.84 -0.53
N LEU A 96 6.41 -8.84 -1.35
CA LEU A 96 7.24 -7.65 -1.54
C LEU A 96 7.31 -6.77 -0.30
N GLU A 97 6.28 -6.73 0.54
CA GLU A 97 6.27 -5.93 1.78
C GLU A 97 7.44 -6.27 2.72
N ASN A 98 7.93 -7.52 2.65
CA ASN A 98 9.12 -7.95 3.40
C ASN A 98 10.43 -7.76 2.62
N ASP A 99 10.38 -7.31 1.36
CA ASP A 99 11.54 -7.09 0.53
C ASP A 99 11.92 -5.60 0.46
N PRO A 100 13.22 -5.25 0.55
CA PRO A 100 13.66 -3.86 0.43
C PRO A 100 13.21 -3.15 -0.85
N SER A 101 12.96 -3.90 -1.94
CA SER A 101 12.50 -3.34 -3.22
C SER A 101 11.07 -2.79 -3.18
N MET A 102 10.31 -3.09 -2.12
CA MET A 102 9.02 -2.45 -1.89
C MET A 102 9.12 -0.93 -1.77
N TYR A 103 10.26 -0.43 -1.32
CA TYR A 103 10.52 1.01 -1.28
C TYR A 103 10.54 1.64 -2.68
N GLU A 104 11.21 1.00 -3.63
CA GLU A 104 11.30 1.45 -5.02
C GLU A 104 9.93 1.38 -5.70
N LEU A 105 9.20 0.28 -5.51
CA LEU A 105 7.84 0.11 -6.03
C LEU A 105 6.88 1.17 -5.47
N GLY A 106 6.92 1.40 -4.15
CA GLY A 106 6.06 2.40 -3.52
C GLY A 106 6.34 3.83 -4.02
N ASN A 107 7.61 4.16 -4.27
CA ASN A 107 7.97 5.46 -4.84
C ASN A 107 7.53 5.59 -6.31
N PHE A 108 7.64 4.51 -7.11
CA PHE A 108 7.12 4.47 -8.47
C PHE A 108 5.60 4.70 -8.50
N VAL A 109 4.85 4.03 -7.62
CA VAL A 109 3.39 4.21 -7.52
C VAL A 109 3.05 5.64 -7.13
N LEU A 110 3.74 6.20 -6.14
CA LEU A 110 3.53 7.59 -5.70
C LEU A 110 3.79 8.58 -6.84
N GLU A 111 4.93 8.47 -7.51
CA GLU A 111 5.26 9.37 -8.64
C GLU A 111 4.23 9.28 -9.76
N THR A 112 3.84 8.05 -10.13
CA THR A 112 2.83 7.80 -11.17
C THR A 112 1.48 8.41 -10.78
N ALA A 113 1.05 8.19 -9.53
CA ALA A 113 -0.21 8.74 -9.01
C ALA A 113 -0.24 10.26 -9.00
N LEU A 114 0.87 10.92 -8.66
CA LEU A 114 0.97 12.38 -8.70
C LEU A 114 0.89 12.92 -10.14
N ARG A 115 1.59 12.29 -11.09
CA ARG A 115 1.57 12.68 -12.51
C ARG A 115 0.20 12.54 -13.14
N ASP A 116 -0.49 11.44 -12.86
CA ASP A 116 -1.87 11.22 -13.34
C ASP A 116 -2.87 12.10 -12.61
N GLY A 117 -2.67 12.30 -11.32
CA GLY A 117 -3.47 13.19 -10.48
C GLY A 117 -3.55 14.63 -11.01
N LEU A 118 -2.48 15.14 -11.64
CA LEU A 118 -2.55 16.45 -12.32
C LEU A 118 -3.60 16.49 -13.43
N LYS A 119 -3.73 15.40 -14.19
CA LYS A 119 -4.74 15.28 -15.26
C LYS A 119 -6.15 15.29 -14.66
N PHE A 120 -6.33 14.61 -13.53
CA PHE A 120 -7.61 14.58 -12.83
C PHE A 120 -7.96 15.93 -12.20
N LEU A 121 -6.98 16.64 -11.63
CA LEU A 121 -7.16 17.98 -11.08
C LEU A 121 -7.54 19.00 -12.16
N ALA A 122 -7.02 18.86 -13.38
CA ALA A 122 -7.41 19.73 -14.50
C ALA A 122 -8.90 19.58 -14.85
N ALA A 123 -9.47 18.37 -14.67
CA ALA A 123 -10.88 18.08 -14.90
C ALA A 123 -11.77 18.43 -13.68
N ASN A 124 -11.26 18.22 -12.47
CA ASN A 124 -11.95 18.49 -11.20
C ASN A 124 -10.97 19.13 -10.20
N PRO A 125 -10.99 20.45 -9.98
CA PRO A 125 -10.06 21.14 -9.08
C PRO A 125 -10.14 20.72 -7.60
N ARG A 126 -11.13 19.92 -7.21
CA ARG A 126 -11.27 19.36 -5.85
C ARG A 126 -10.86 17.91 -5.74
N PHE A 127 -10.38 17.31 -6.86
CA PHE A 127 -9.98 15.92 -6.90
C PHE A 127 -8.78 15.67 -5.99
N PHE A 128 -8.78 14.54 -5.29
CA PHE A 128 -7.63 14.09 -4.52
C PHE A 128 -7.22 12.67 -4.94
N VAL A 129 -5.97 12.33 -4.70
CA VAL A 129 -5.45 10.98 -4.94
C VAL A 129 -5.00 10.36 -3.63
N ASN A 130 -5.48 9.15 -3.38
CA ASN A 130 -5.05 8.32 -2.28
C ASN A 130 -3.95 7.36 -2.75
N VAL A 131 -2.88 7.25 -1.96
CA VAL A 131 -1.74 6.38 -2.27
C VAL A 131 -1.36 5.58 -1.05
N ASN A 132 -1.33 4.26 -1.19
CA ASN A 132 -0.90 3.34 -0.14
C ASN A 132 0.60 3.50 0.15
N VAL A 133 0.96 3.55 1.43
CA VAL A 133 2.34 3.65 1.93
C VAL A 133 2.71 2.38 2.67
N SER A 134 3.81 1.77 2.26
CA SER A 134 4.34 0.57 2.91
C SER A 134 5.18 0.88 4.15
N ALA A 135 5.29 -0.10 5.06
CA ALA A 135 6.20 -0.01 6.20
C ALA A 135 7.65 0.25 5.75
N LYS A 136 8.08 -0.36 4.64
CA LYS A 136 9.43 -0.15 4.07
C LYS A 136 9.71 1.28 3.63
N GLN A 137 8.68 2.03 3.23
CA GLN A 137 8.82 3.46 2.94
C GLN A 137 8.92 4.26 4.24
N LEU A 138 8.07 3.97 5.23
CA LEU A 138 8.07 4.67 6.53
C LEU A 138 9.36 4.43 7.35
N GLU A 139 9.99 3.26 7.22
CA GLU A 139 11.30 2.95 7.83
C GLU A 139 12.43 3.87 7.33
N ARG A 140 12.33 4.38 6.11
CA ARG A 140 13.39 5.19 5.50
C ARG A 140 13.36 6.62 6.00
N LYS A 141 14.42 7.06 6.66
CA LYS A 141 14.58 8.47 7.10
C LYS A 141 14.46 9.49 5.96
N SER A 142 14.72 9.05 4.73
CA SER A 142 14.59 9.88 3.52
C SER A 142 13.14 9.99 3.00
N PHE A 143 12.20 9.18 3.49
CA PHE A 143 10.86 9.09 2.92
C PHE A 143 10.16 10.46 2.80
N CYS A 144 10.14 11.23 3.89
CA CYS A 144 9.55 12.57 3.86
C CYS A 144 10.17 13.47 2.79
N LYS A 145 11.50 13.42 2.62
CA LYS A 145 12.20 14.21 1.60
C LYS A 145 11.83 13.74 0.19
N VAL A 146 11.69 12.42 -0.01
CA VAL A 146 11.27 11.85 -1.30
C VAL A 146 9.86 12.30 -1.66
N VAL A 147 8.91 12.22 -0.72
CA VAL A 147 7.53 12.70 -0.94
C VAL A 147 7.51 14.17 -1.34
N LEU A 148 8.18 15.04 -0.57
CA LEU A 148 8.21 16.47 -0.86
C LEU A 148 8.91 16.78 -2.18
N LYS A 149 9.99 16.06 -2.50
CA LYS A 149 10.68 16.20 -3.78
C LYS A 149 9.79 15.79 -4.95
N LEU A 150 9.07 14.68 -4.85
CA LEU A 150 8.15 14.24 -5.91
C LEU A 150 7.01 15.23 -6.13
N LEU A 151 6.45 15.80 -5.05
CA LEU A 151 5.43 16.85 -5.15
C LEU A 151 5.98 18.08 -5.88
N ASP A 152 7.21 18.48 -5.59
CA ASP A 152 7.88 19.61 -6.25
C ASP A 152 8.25 19.30 -7.70
N ASP A 153 8.87 18.14 -7.97
CA ASP A 153 9.25 17.72 -9.33
C ASP A 153 8.04 17.61 -10.28
N VAL A 154 6.90 17.15 -9.75
CA VAL A 154 5.64 17.01 -10.49
C VAL A 154 4.80 18.29 -10.47
N GLN A 155 5.08 19.23 -9.55
CA GLN A 155 4.26 20.41 -9.28
C GLN A 155 2.82 20.04 -8.84
N TYR A 156 2.68 18.96 -8.06
CA TYR A 156 1.40 18.49 -7.55
C TYR A 156 1.05 19.19 -6.23
N PRO A 157 -0.15 19.78 -6.06
CA PRO A 157 -0.51 20.46 -4.83
C PRO A 157 -0.70 19.45 -3.68
N ALA A 158 0.10 19.62 -2.63
CA ALA A 158 0.21 18.67 -1.53
C ALA A 158 -1.12 18.38 -0.81
N ASN A 159 -2.02 19.35 -0.74
CA ASN A 159 -3.34 19.21 -0.11
C ASN A 159 -4.34 18.33 -0.88
N HIS A 160 -3.95 17.87 -2.06
CA HIS A 160 -4.70 16.92 -2.89
C HIS A 160 -4.14 15.50 -2.83
N LEU A 161 -3.06 15.28 -2.04
CA LEU A 161 -2.51 13.96 -1.76
C LEU A 161 -2.99 13.46 -0.39
N CYS A 162 -3.51 12.24 -0.36
CA CYS A 162 -3.76 11.48 0.86
C CYS A 162 -2.88 10.23 0.87
N LEU A 163 -2.08 10.05 1.90
CA LEU A 163 -1.26 8.85 2.11
C LEU A 163 -2.01 7.88 3.01
N GLU A 164 -2.21 6.65 2.55
CA GLU A 164 -2.94 5.60 3.27
C GLU A 164 -1.97 4.68 4.00
N ILE A 165 -2.22 4.48 5.29
CA ILE A 165 -1.41 3.62 6.17
C ILE A 165 -2.29 2.47 6.63
N THR A 166 -1.90 1.24 6.30
CA THR A 166 -2.57 0.03 6.78
C THR A 166 -2.05 -0.37 8.15
N GLU A 167 -2.76 -1.26 8.85
CA GLU A 167 -2.29 -1.81 10.12
C GLU A 167 -0.99 -2.62 9.99
N ARG A 168 -0.61 -3.05 8.79
CA ARG A 168 0.68 -3.71 8.52
C ARG A 168 1.87 -2.82 8.88
N CYS A 169 1.69 -1.51 8.83
CA CYS A 169 2.67 -0.55 9.34
C CYS A 169 2.79 -0.54 10.87
N GLY A 170 1.87 -1.20 11.60
CA GLY A 170 1.91 -1.36 13.05
C GLY A 170 3.09 -2.18 13.60
N SER A 171 3.86 -2.84 12.73
CA SER A 171 5.17 -3.43 13.06
C SER A 171 6.23 -2.38 13.41
N LEU A 172 6.05 -1.12 12.96
CA LEU A 172 6.93 -0.02 13.25
C LEU A 172 6.62 0.63 14.60
N PRO A 173 7.61 1.23 15.27
CA PRO A 173 7.36 2.06 16.43
C PRO A 173 6.38 3.18 16.09
N GLN A 174 5.31 3.32 16.87
CA GLN A 174 4.28 4.35 16.64
C GLN A 174 4.85 5.78 16.59
N SER A 175 5.96 6.03 17.30
CA SER A 175 6.66 7.32 17.26
C SER A 175 7.15 7.66 15.85
N VAL A 176 7.71 6.68 15.13
CA VAL A 176 8.22 6.86 13.75
C VAL A 176 7.11 7.22 12.80
N ILE A 177 5.98 6.49 12.87
CA ILE A 177 4.81 6.77 12.03
C ILE A 177 4.26 8.17 12.38
N LYS A 178 4.09 8.45 13.67
CA LYS A 178 3.55 9.73 14.15
C LYS A 178 4.41 10.93 13.74
N GLU A 179 5.73 10.83 13.86
CA GLU A 179 6.65 11.89 13.42
C GLU A 179 6.54 12.14 11.92
N THR A 180 6.48 11.08 11.12
CA THR A 180 6.28 11.19 9.66
C THR A 180 4.96 11.86 9.32
N VAL A 181 3.85 11.44 9.93
CA VAL A 181 2.52 12.03 9.73
C VAL A 181 2.53 13.51 10.12
N LEU A 182 2.99 13.84 11.32
CA LEU A 182 3.04 15.22 11.80
C LEU A 182 3.93 16.11 10.93
N PHE A 183 5.02 15.57 10.41
CA PHE A 183 5.92 16.32 9.55
C PHE A 183 5.27 16.63 8.20
N LEU A 184 4.74 15.62 7.50
CA LEU A 184 4.15 15.80 6.17
C LEU A 184 2.84 16.59 6.19
N LYS A 185 2.05 16.49 7.27
CA LYS A 185 0.84 17.34 7.47
C LYS A 185 1.14 18.82 7.50
N LYS A 186 2.34 19.27 7.90
CA LYS A 186 2.74 20.70 7.85
C LYS A 186 2.76 21.24 6.42
N PHE A 187 2.88 20.38 5.43
CA PHE A 187 2.85 20.73 4.01
C PHE A 187 1.46 20.56 3.37
N GLY A 188 0.46 20.16 4.17
CA GLY A 188 -0.92 20.00 3.71
C GLY A 188 -1.27 18.59 3.23
N ILE A 189 -0.34 17.63 3.27
CA ILE A 189 -0.61 16.22 2.91
C ILE A 189 -1.57 15.63 3.93
N LYS A 190 -2.59 14.92 3.45
CA LYS A 190 -3.56 14.19 4.27
C LYS A 190 -3.10 12.76 4.53
N PHE A 191 -3.66 12.18 5.59
CA PHE A 191 -3.42 10.78 5.96
C PHE A 191 -4.72 10.06 6.24
N ALA A 192 -4.80 8.81 5.78
CA ALA A 192 -5.89 7.89 6.09
C ALA A 192 -5.36 6.62 6.75
N ILE A 193 -6.16 6.02 7.62
CA ILE A 193 -5.97 4.63 8.07
C ILE A 193 -6.84 3.76 7.17
N ASP A 194 -6.22 2.78 6.52
CA ASP A 194 -6.90 1.82 5.67
C ASP A 194 -7.14 0.48 6.39
N ASP A 195 -8.08 -0.32 5.88
CA ASP A 195 -8.49 -1.61 6.41
C ASP A 195 -8.90 -1.57 7.90
N TYR A 196 -9.51 -0.46 8.35
CA TYR A 196 -9.88 -0.28 9.76
C TYR A 196 -10.84 -1.35 10.24
N GLY A 197 -10.43 -2.05 11.31
CA GLY A 197 -11.22 -3.04 12.01
C GLY A 197 -10.81 -4.49 11.74
N THR A 198 -9.91 -4.76 10.79
CA THR A 198 -9.44 -6.12 10.49
C THR A 198 -8.51 -6.68 11.54
N GLY A 199 -7.90 -5.84 12.38
CA GLY A 199 -6.99 -6.25 13.43
C GLY A 199 -6.93 -5.29 14.63
N SER A 200 -6.07 -5.60 15.60
CA SER A 200 -5.98 -4.86 16.87
C SER A 200 -5.14 -3.56 16.77
N ALA A 201 -4.29 -3.44 15.77
CA ALA A 201 -3.39 -2.29 15.61
C ALA A 201 -4.13 -1.07 15.06
N SER A 202 -5.15 -1.26 14.22
CA SER A 202 -5.90 -0.17 13.57
C SER A 202 -6.58 0.76 14.58
N SER A 203 -7.18 0.22 15.65
CA SER A 203 -7.79 1.04 16.70
C SER A 203 -6.77 1.87 17.47
N SER A 204 -5.61 1.29 17.79
CA SER A 204 -4.51 2.02 18.44
C SER A 204 -3.94 3.12 17.53
N MET A 205 -3.81 2.85 16.24
CA MET A 205 -3.35 3.85 15.27
C MET A 205 -4.35 5.02 15.16
N ALA A 206 -5.64 4.73 15.07
CA ALA A 206 -6.69 5.75 14.98
C ALA A 206 -6.73 6.68 16.20
N LEU A 207 -6.44 6.15 17.39
CA LEU A 207 -6.38 6.95 18.63
C LEU A 207 -5.10 7.80 18.73
N ASN A 208 -3.99 7.35 18.19
CA ASN A 208 -2.67 7.94 18.44
C ASN A 208 -2.12 8.75 17.27
N LEU A 209 -2.63 8.56 16.05
CA LEU A 209 -2.17 9.27 14.86
C LEU A 209 -3.17 10.36 14.48
N PRO A 210 -2.69 11.57 14.16
CA PRO A 210 -3.56 12.67 13.74
C PRO A 210 -3.94 12.53 12.25
N VAL A 211 -4.69 11.46 11.93
CA VAL A 211 -5.17 11.20 10.57
C VAL A 211 -6.39 12.05 10.22
N ASP A 212 -6.66 12.19 8.93
CA ASP A 212 -7.77 12.97 8.41
C ASP A 212 -8.97 12.08 8.06
N GLU A 213 -8.71 10.79 7.73
CA GLU A 213 -9.70 9.84 7.23
C GLU A 213 -9.49 8.45 7.85
N ILE A 214 -10.57 7.69 7.96
CA ILE A 214 -10.57 6.28 8.33
C ILE A 214 -11.39 5.54 7.27
N LYS A 215 -10.78 4.56 6.60
CA LYS A 215 -11.41 3.67 5.63
C LYS A 215 -11.82 2.38 6.34
N ILE A 216 -13.11 2.18 6.47
CA ILE A 216 -13.67 0.98 7.11
C ILE A 216 -13.56 -0.18 6.12
N ASP A 217 -12.98 -1.29 6.56
CA ASP A 217 -12.84 -2.49 5.72
C ASP A 217 -14.18 -3.02 5.23
N MET A 218 -14.19 -3.51 4.00
CA MET A 218 -15.36 -4.02 3.32
C MET A 218 -16.06 -5.17 4.08
N SER A 219 -15.32 -5.95 4.87
CA SER A 219 -15.89 -7.06 5.65
C SER A 219 -16.94 -6.60 6.65
N PHE A 220 -16.82 -5.36 7.17
CA PHE A 220 -17.82 -4.78 8.08
C PHE A 220 -19.07 -4.28 7.36
N ILE A 221 -18.93 -3.92 6.08
CA ILE A 221 -20.03 -3.30 5.32
C ILE A 221 -20.84 -4.35 4.55
N ARG A 222 -20.19 -5.41 4.07
CA ARG A 222 -20.81 -6.45 3.24
C ARG A 222 -22.04 -7.06 3.91
N ASP A 223 -21.98 -7.32 5.20
CA ASP A 223 -23.00 -8.04 5.96
C ASP A 223 -24.06 -7.12 6.61
N ILE A 224 -23.86 -5.79 6.56
CA ILE A 224 -24.81 -4.83 7.19
C ILE A 224 -26.21 -4.93 6.56
N ILE A 225 -26.32 -5.22 5.27
CA ILE A 225 -27.59 -5.30 4.56
C ILE A 225 -28.26 -6.67 4.77
N GLU A 226 -27.47 -7.73 4.93
CA GLU A 226 -27.95 -9.11 5.05
C GLU A 226 -28.22 -9.52 6.50
N ASN A 227 -27.44 -9.06 7.44
CA ASN A 227 -27.60 -9.34 8.89
C ASN A 227 -28.38 -8.25 9.59
N LYS A 228 -29.72 -8.36 9.55
CA LYS A 228 -30.62 -7.63 10.46
C LYS A 228 -30.59 -8.25 11.85
N LYS A 229 -29.46 -8.17 12.56
CA LYS A 229 -29.39 -8.50 13.99
C LYS A 229 -29.06 -7.26 14.79
#